data_da0a43ff12251cbeda4a90448317d414
#
_entry.id   da0a43ff12251cbeda4a90448317d414
#
_cell.length_a   1.000
_cell.length_b   1.000
_cell.length_c   1.000
_cell.angle_alpha   90.00
_cell.angle_beta   90.00
_cell.angle_gamma   90.00
#
_symmetry.space_group_name_H-M   'P 1'
#
loop_
_entity.id
_entity.type
_entity.pdbx_description
1 polymer ?
#
loop_
_entity_poly.entity_id
_entity_poly.type
_entity_poly.pdbx_seq_one_letter_code
_entity_poly.pdbx_strand_id
1 'polypeptide(L)'
;MQAKPLARQNSPNRLAEVLERLENSCWYWGPVDSTEAMRKLKYQPIGTYLLRDSKDTRHLFTLSVRTDKGMTNVRILYKRGRFALDSIEPQDRNMPNFDCVLKLIYYYMRVSNNLDGRKVLATENKEKDSDATNVPEEIPFVLKKPLFHKPATLKHLCRTAVNRTYNLEQVLGLNLHPIVENYILKYPYPI
;
A
#
# COMPACT_ATOMS: atom_id res chain seq x y z
N MET A 1 -3.77 35.50 -3.54
CA MET A 1 -4.56 34.72 -2.57
C MET A 1 -3.69 33.56 -2.07
N GLN A 2 -3.20 33.65 -0.84
CA GLN A 2 -2.33 32.62 -0.27
C GLN A 2 -3.19 31.44 0.19
N ALA A 3 -2.89 30.24 -0.31
CA ALA A 3 -3.53 29.00 0.14
C ALA A 3 -3.13 28.72 1.62
N LYS A 4 -4.11 28.68 2.51
CA LYS A 4 -3.94 28.29 3.91
C LYS A 4 -3.39 26.86 3.97
N PRO A 5 -2.32 26.56 4.75
CA PRO A 5 -1.87 25.21 4.97
C PRO A 5 -2.97 24.45 5.74
N LEU A 6 -3.42 23.33 5.17
CA LEU A 6 -4.33 22.40 5.85
C LEU A 6 -3.69 21.92 7.15
N ALA A 7 -4.27 22.33 8.26
CA ALA A 7 -3.86 21.94 9.60
C ALA A 7 -3.83 20.41 9.72
N ARG A 8 -2.71 19.88 10.20
CA ARG A 8 -2.51 18.48 10.62
C ARG A 8 -3.47 18.17 11.78
N GLN A 9 -4.67 17.72 11.47
CA GLN A 9 -5.60 17.21 12.47
C GLN A 9 -5.43 15.69 12.56
N ASN A 10 -4.99 15.21 13.71
CA ASN A 10 -5.16 13.84 14.17
C ASN A 10 -6.66 13.65 14.51
N SER A 11 -7.52 13.55 13.51
CA SER A 11 -8.95 13.37 13.76
C SER A 11 -9.29 11.87 13.72
N PRO A 12 -10.18 11.37 14.61
CA PRO A 12 -10.73 10.02 14.57
C PRO A 12 -11.35 9.67 13.21
N ASN A 13 -11.71 10.67 12.44
CA ASN A 13 -12.25 10.57 11.09
C ASN A 13 -11.24 9.96 10.08
N ARG A 14 -9.94 10.18 10.29
CA ARG A 14 -8.89 9.73 9.35
C ARG A 14 -8.71 8.21 9.33
N LEU A 15 -8.74 7.56 10.49
CA LEU A 15 -8.68 6.11 10.57
C LEU A 15 -9.92 5.46 9.96
N ALA A 16 -11.11 6.03 10.21
CA ALA A 16 -12.36 5.58 9.61
C ALA A 16 -12.31 5.65 8.06
N GLU A 17 -11.75 6.74 7.50
CA GLU A 17 -11.55 6.85 6.05
C GLU A 17 -10.59 5.79 5.49
N VAL A 18 -9.52 5.47 6.24
CA VAL A 18 -8.58 4.41 5.84
C VAL A 18 -9.27 3.05 5.86
N LEU A 19 -10.07 2.76 6.88
CA LEU A 19 -10.84 1.51 6.97
C LEU A 19 -11.87 1.41 5.83
N GLU A 20 -12.61 2.46 5.54
CA GLU A 20 -13.54 2.51 4.39
C GLU A 20 -12.82 2.19 3.07
N ARG A 21 -11.63 2.77 2.85
CA ARG A 21 -10.81 2.49 1.67
C ARG A 21 -10.35 1.03 1.63
N LEU A 22 -9.95 0.45 2.77
CA LEU A 22 -9.55 -0.94 2.87
C LEU A 22 -10.70 -1.90 2.55
N GLU A 23 -11.88 -1.67 3.08
CA GLU A 23 -13.06 -2.48 2.79
C GLU A 23 -13.43 -2.46 1.30
N ASN A 24 -13.23 -1.31 0.65
CA ASN A 24 -13.44 -1.14 -0.79
C ASN A 24 -12.32 -1.73 -1.65
N SER A 25 -11.17 -2.09 -1.09
CA SER A 25 -10.01 -2.60 -1.83
C SER A 25 -10.20 -4.04 -2.34
N CYS A 26 -11.10 -4.81 -1.73
CA CYS A 26 -11.37 -6.22 -2.01
C CYS A 26 -10.21 -7.19 -1.67
N TRP A 27 -9.09 -6.73 -1.15
CA TRP A 27 -7.94 -7.54 -0.72
C TRP A 27 -7.56 -7.36 0.77
N TYR A 28 -8.36 -6.60 1.52
CA TYR A 28 -8.35 -6.60 2.97
C TYR A 28 -9.22 -7.74 3.49
N TRP A 29 -8.65 -8.62 4.31
CA TRP A 29 -9.26 -9.88 4.73
C TRP A 29 -9.86 -9.82 6.14
N GLY A 30 -9.75 -8.67 6.84
CA GLY A 30 -10.28 -8.50 8.20
C GLY A 30 -9.64 -9.45 9.21
N PRO A 31 -10.44 -10.09 10.09
CA PRO A 31 -9.94 -10.85 11.24
C PRO A 31 -9.44 -12.27 10.91
N VAL A 32 -8.82 -12.46 9.76
CA VAL A 32 -8.20 -13.73 9.35
C VAL A 32 -6.94 -13.98 10.18
N ASP A 33 -6.77 -15.22 10.68
CA ASP A 33 -5.58 -15.56 11.45
C ASP A 33 -4.37 -15.96 10.57
N SER A 34 -3.21 -16.13 11.21
CA SER A 34 -1.97 -16.46 10.52
C SER A 34 -2.03 -17.82 9.81
N THR A 35 -2.69 -18.82 10.42
CA THR A 35 -2.82 -20.16 9.85
C THR A 35 -3.71 -20.16 8.61
N GLU A 36 -4.83 -19.41 8.67
CA GLU A 36 -5.72 -19.26 7.54
C GLU A 36 -5.06 -18.45 6.41
N ALA A 37 -4.35 -17.36 6.75
CA ALA A 37 -3.58 -16.58 5.78
C ALA A 37 -2.53 -17.44 5.08
N MET A 38 -1.81 -18.30 5.82
CA MET A 38 -0.85 -19.25 5.27
C MET A 38 -1.51 -20.23 4.30
N ARG A 39 -2.66 -20.81 4.67
CA ARG A 39 -3.40 -21.73 3.81
C ARG A 39 -3.81 -21.07 2.49
N LYS A 40 -4.26 -19.82 2.54
CA LYS A 40 -4.68 -19.05 1.36
C LYS A 40 -3.50 -18.67 0.44
N LEU A 41 -2.33 -18.38 1.03
CA LEU A 41 -1.15 -17.98 0.28
C LEU A 41 -0.28 -19.15 -0.20
N LYS A 42 -0.46 -20.34 0.34
CA LYS A 42 0.41 -21.54 0.12
C LYS A 42 0.70 -21.81 -1.36
N TYR A 43 -0.32 -21.75 -2.21
CA TYR A 43 -0.21 -22.05 -3.64
C TYR A 43 -0.22 -20.82 -4.53
N GLN A 44 -0.08 -19.64 -3.94
CA GLN A 44 -0.02 -18.39 -4.69
C GLN A 44 1.40 -18.13 -5.20
N PRO A 45 1.58 -17.42 -6.30
CA PRO A 45 2.89 -16.97 -6.78
C PRO A 45 3.63 -16.16 -5.70
N ILE A 46 4.98 -16.24 -5.72
CA ILE A 46 5.83 -15.43 -4.85
C ILE A 46 5.54 -13.95 -5.07
N GLY A 47 5.45 -13.20 -3.96
CA GLY A 47 5.07 -11.78 -3.97
C GLY A 47 3.56 -11.56 -3.89
N THR A 48 2.72 -12.61 -3.86
CA THR A 48 1.31 -12.46 -3.53
C THR A 48 1.16 -12.16 -2.04
N TYR A 49 0.31 -11.20 -1.71
CA TYR A 49 0.10 -10.77 -0.32
C TYR A 49 -1.38 -10.53 -0.01
N LEU A 50 -1.71 -10.53 1.28
CA LEU A 50 -2.99 -10.08 1.81
C LEU A 50 -2.77 -9.21 3.05
N LEU A 51 -3.66 -8.25 3.25
CA LEU A 51 -3.72 -7.45 4.47
C LEU A 51 -4.83 -7.99 5.38
N ARG A 52 -4.54 -8.14 6.66
CA ARG A 52 -5.47 -8.62 7.67
C ARG A 52 -5.30 -7.88 8.98
N ASP A 53 -6.24 -8.06 9.90
CA ASP A 53 -6.11 -7.57 11.27
C ASP A 53 -4.92 -8.21 11.97
N SER A 54 -4.28 -7.46 12.83
CA SER A 54 -3.24 -8.01 13.69
C SER A 54 -3.87 -8.68 14.92
N LYS A 55 -3.34 -9.85 15.30
CA LYS A 55 -3.64 -10.44 16.62
C LYS A 55 -2.86 -9.78 17.76
N ASP A 56 -1.80 -9.06 17.44
CA ASP A 56 -1.04 -8.27 18.42
C ASP A 56 -1.73 -6.91 18.61
N THR A 57 -2.22 -6.67 19.82
CA THR A 57 -2.98 -5.46 20.18
C THR A 57 -2.22 -4.15 20.00
N ARG A 58 -0.90 -4.21 19.86
CA ARG A 58 -0.05 -3.05 19.58
C ARG A 58 -0.07 -2.62 18.12
N HIS A 59 -0.59 -3.46 17.23
CA HIS A 59 -0.62 -3.26 15.78
C HIS A 59 -2.05 -3.37 15.25
N LEU A 60 -2.44 -2.51 14.32
CA LEU A 60 -3.76 -2.58 13.68
C LEU A 60 -3.80 -3.66 12.62
N PHE A 61 -2.74 -3.78 11.82
CA PHE A 61 -2.72 -4.65 10.66
C PHE A 61 -1.46 -5.50 10.60
N THR A 62 -1.58 -6.63 9.91
CA THR A 62 -0.48 -7.50 9.51
C THR A 62 -0.57 -7.76 8.01
N LEU A 63 0.52 -7.53 7.32
CA LEU A 63 0.70 -7.90 5.92
C LEU A 63 1.30 -9.30 5.86
N SER A 64 0.54 -10.26 5.32
CA SER A 64 1.02 -11.64 5.08
C SER A 64 1.44 -11.77 3.63
N VAL A 65 2.66 -12.24 3.38
CA VAL A 65 3.29 -12.25 2.05
C VAL A 65 3.80 -13.65 1.74
N ARG A 66 3.56 -14.12 0.52
CA ARG A 66 4.14 -15.35 -0.01
C ARG A 66 5.58 -15.08 -0.46
N THR A 67 6.53 -15.76 0.17
CA THR A 67 7.96 -15.70 -0.17
C THR A 67 8.45 -17.05 -0.72
N ASP A 68 9.67 -17.11 -1.21
CA ASP A 68 10.37 -18.34 -1.62
C ASP A 68 10.50 -19.33 -0.45
N LYS A 69 10.70 -18.83 0.76
CA LYS A 69 10.84 -19.63 2.00
C LYS A 69 9.50 -20.00 2.67
N GLY A 70 8.37 -19.60 2.07
CA GLY A 70 7.04 -19.85 2.63
C GLY A 70 6.21 -18.57 2.77
N MET A 71 5.58 -18.35 3.91
CA MET A 71 4.84 -17.14 4.22
C MET A 71 5.57 -16.32 5.29
N THR A 72 5.68 -15.04 5.05
CA THR A 72 6.16 -14.07 6.06
C THR A 72 5.03 -13.16 6.50
N ASN A 73 5.06 -12.73 7.78
CA ASN A 73 4.10 -11.78 8.36
C ASN A 73 4.84 -10.52 8.77
N VAL A 74 4.44 -9.40 8.19
CA VAL A 74 5.00 -8.08 8.50
C VAL A 74 3.95 -7.26 9.23
N ARG A 75 4.24 -6.85 10.46
CA ARG A 75 3.34 -6.01 11.24
C ARG A 75 3.40 -4.57 10.75
N ILE A 76 2.27 -3.87 10.85
CA ILE A 76 2.17 -2.46 10.47
C ILE A 76 1.95 -1.64 11.73
N LEU A 77 2.91 -0.78 12.03
CA LEU A 77 2.83 0.21 13.09
C LEU A 77 1.86 1.32 12.70
N TYR A 78 1.03 1.73 13.66
CA TYR A 78 0.24 2.95 13.56
C TYR A 78 0.56 3.86 14.73
N LYS A 79 1.28 4.93 14.47
CA LYS A 79 1.70 5.87 15.50
C LYS A 79 1.52 7.31 15.03
N ARG A 80 0.89 8.14 15.85
CA ARG A 80 0.65 9.57 15.55
C ARG A 80 -0.02 9.81 14.19
N GLY A 81 -1.00 8.96 13.83
CA GLY A 81 -1.73 9.08 12.57
C GLY A 81 -0.95 8.62 11.33
N ARG A 82 0.15 7.89 11.51
CA ARG A 82 0.99 7.41 10.40
C ARG A 82 1.22 5.90 10.49
N PHE A 83 1.29 5.28 9.31
CA PHE A 83 1.56 3.86 9.11
C PHE A 83 2.99 3.65 8.65
N ALA A 84 3.68 2.68 9.26
CA ALA A 84 5.00 2.22 8.85
C ALA A 84 5.08 0.70 9.01
N LEU A 85 6.03 0.04 8.34
CA LEU A 85 6.33 -1.35 8.67
C LEU A 85 7.02 -1.41 10.03
N ASP A 86 6.71 -2.47 10.80
CA ASP A 86 7.41 -2.76 12.06
C ASP A 86 8.75 -3.42 11.73
N SER A 87 9.84 -2.70 11.96
CA SER A 87 11.20 -3.19 11.77
C SER A 87 11.67 -3.90 13.04
N ILE A 88 12.41 -5.01 12.87
CA ILE A 88 13.04 -5.74 13.97
C ILE A 88 14.19 -4.92 14.57
N GLU A 89 14.77 -3.98 13.81
CA GLU A 89 15.85 -3.12 14.27
C GLU A 89 15.34 -1.74 14.71
N PRO A 90 15.44 -1.41 16.02
CA PRO A 90 14.95 -0.13 16.56
C PRO A 90 15.69 1.11 16.01
N GLN A 91 16.77 0.92 15.26
CA GLN A 91 17.66 2.00 14.82
C GLN A 91 17.33 2.56 13.44
N ASP A 92 16.41 1.97 12.69
CA ASP A 92 15.99 2.49 11.39
C ASP A 92 15.11 3.74 11.53
N ARG A 93 15.75 4.86 11.91
CA ARG A 93 15.10 6.18 12.02
C ARG A 93 14.57 6.71 10.69
N ASN A 94 14.89 6.05 9.58
CA ASN A 94 14.57 6.48 8.22
C ASN A 94 13.49 5.64 7.52
N MET A 95 12.78 4.76 8.25
CA MET A 95 11.68 3.98 7.65
C MET A 95 10.58 4.91 7.11
N PRO A 96 10.19 4.75 5.84
CA PRO A 96 9.14 5.56 5.25
C PRO A 96 7.81 5.32 5.99
N ASN A 97 7.12 6.42 6.30
CA ASN A 97 5.84 6.38 6.98
C ASN A 97 4.79 7.18 6.21
N PHE A 98 3.56 6.71 6.20
CA PHE A 98 2.48 7.22 5.36
C PHE A 98 1.23 7.50 6.19
N ASP A 99 0.40 8.38 5.70
CA ASP A 99 -0.89 8.74 6.30
C ASP A 99 -2.02 7.74 5.97
N CYS A 100 -1.74 6.80 5.07
CA CYS A 100 -2.67 5.74 4.67
C CYS A 100 -1.91 4.42 4.48
N VAL A 101 -2.45 3.31 5.00
CA VAL A 101 -1.85 1.99 4.86
C VAL A 101 -1.82 1.51 3.40
N LEU A 102 -2.79 1.89 2.58
CA LEU A 102 -2.78 1.61 1.14
C LEU A 102 -1.60 2.30 0.43
N LYS A 103 -1.28 3.54 0.83
CA LYS A 103 -0.13 4.28 0.32
C LYS A 103 1.19 3.62 0.72
N LEU A 104 1.28 3.13 1.96
CA LEU A 104 2.41 2.34 2.44
C LEU A 104 2.63 1.09 1.56
N ILE A 105 1.58 0.30 1.35
CA ILE A 105 1.67 -0.94 0.57
C ILE A 105 2.00 -0.64 -0.89
N TYR A 106 1.37 0.36 -1.48
CA TYR A 106 1.66 0.78 -2.86
C TYR A 106 3.11 1.25 -3.04
N TYR A 107 3.66 1.98 -2.07
CA TYR A 107 5.07 2.36 -2.07
C TYR A 107 5.98 1.13 -2.12
N TYR A 108 5.77 0.15 -1.24
CA TYR A 108 6.58 -1.06 -1.23
C TYR A 108 6.38 -1.96 -2.45
N MET A 109 5.21 -1.95 -3.08
CA MET A 109 5.02 -2.59 -4.39
C MET A 109 5.86 -1.93 -5.48
N ARG A 110 5.89 -0.59 -5.55
CA ARG A 110 6.73 0.13 -6.50
C ARG A 110 8.21 -0.15 -6.29
N VAL A 111 8.66 -0.14 -5.04
CA VAL A 111 10.05 -0.48 -4.70
C VAL A 111 10.38 -1.91 -5.11
N SER A 112 9.50 -2.87 -4.85
CA SER A 112 9.67 -4.27 -5.26
C SER A 112 9.79 -4.43 -6.78
N ASN A 113 8.94 -3.74 -7.54
CA ASN A 113 8.99 -3.77 -9.00
C ASN A 113 10.28 -3.14 -9.55
N ASN A 114 10.77 -2.07 -8.91
CA ASN A 114 12.04 -1.44 -9.30
C ASN A 114 13.26 -2.32 -8.96
N LEU A 115 13.20 -3.11 -7.89
CA LEU A 115 14.27 -4.07 -7.53
C LEU A 115 14.31 -5.25 -8.51
N ASP A 116 13.16 -5.78 -8.93
CA ASP A 116 13.09 -6.80 -10.00
C ASP A 116 13.66 -6.24 -11.32
N GLY A 117 13.40 -4.97 -11.65
CA GLY A 117 13.96 -4.27 -12.82
C GLY A 117 15.49 -4.02 -12.69
N ARG A 118 16.01 -3.75 -11.49
CA ARG A 118 17.46 -3.56 -11.27
C ARG A 118 18.26 -4.85 -11.38
N LYS A 119 17.69 -6.00 -11.11
CA LYS A 119 18.33 -7.30 -11.40
C LYS A 119 18.49 -7.55 -12.91
N VAL A 120 17.66 -6.91 -13.73
CA VAL A 120 17.73 -6.98 -15.21
C VAL A 120 18.55 -5.83 -15.79
N LEU A 121 18.67 -4.69 -15.12
CA LEU A 121 19.33 -3.47 -15.58
C LEU A 121 20.56 -3.09 -14.73
N ALA A 122 21.38 -4.08 -14.35
CA ALA A 122 22.69 -3.82 -13.78
C ALA A 122 23.70 -3.24 -14.82
N THR A 123 23.20 -2.77 -15.96
CA THR A 123 23.95 -2.01 -16.97
C THR A 123 23.11 -0.83 -17.43
N GLU A 124 23.63 0.37 -17.16
CA GLU A 124 23.31 1.68 -17.75
C GLU A 124 22.44 2.66 -16.95
N ASN A 125 23.16 3.71 -16.57
CA ASN A 125 22.79 5.11 -16.37
C ASN A 125 21.89 5.54 -15.20
N LYS A 126 22.61 6.19 -14.26
CA LYS A 126 22.06 7.04 -13.20
C LYS A 126 21.43 8.29 -13.82
N GLU A 127 20.11 8.39 -13.82
CA GLU A 127 19.44 9.67 -13.76
C GLU A 127 18.79 9.85 -12.39
N LYS A 128 19.11 10.96 -11.76
CA LYS A 128 18.69 11.33 -10.41
C LYS A 128 17.25 11.82 -10.45
N ASP A 129 16.30 10.98 -10.03
CA ASP A 129 15.02 11.44 -9.55
C ASP A 129 15.17 11.86 -8.08
N SER A 130 14.98 13.15 -7.80
CA SER A 130 15.26 13.81 -6.53
C SER A 130 14.32 13.46 -5.36
N ASP A 131 13.43 12.48 -5.53
CA ASP A 131 12.46 12.04 -4.50
C ASP A 131 12.77 10.63 -3.94
N ALA A 132 13.91 10.05 -4.34
CA ALA A 132 14.29 8.65 -4.03
C ALA A 132 15.28 8.53 -2.86
N THR A 133 15.28 9.43 -1.87
CA THR A 133 16.35 9.54 -0.87
C THR A 133 16.27 8.58 0.32
N ASN A 134 15.34 7.62 0.40
CA ASN A 134 15.34 6.65 1.51
C ASN A 134 14.68 5.32 1.10
N VAL A 135 15.24 4.63 0.11
CA VAL A 135 14.88 3.22 -0.13
C VAL A 135 15.71 2.36 0.83
N PRO A 136 15.11 1.54 1.70
CA PRO A 136 15.86 0.57 2.51
C PRO A 136 16.69 -0.32 1.58
N GLU A 137 17.95 -0.51 1.91
CA GLU A 137 18.89 -1.29 1.08
C GLU A 137 18.47 -2.74 0.89
N GLU A 138 17.70 -3.32 1.82
CA GLU A 138 17.14 -4.67 1.72
C GLU A 138 15.70 -4.71 2.24
N ILE A 139 14.76 -5.01 1.36
CA ILE A 139 13.41 -5.39 1.74
C ILE A 139 13.37 -6.93 1.79
N PRO A 140 13.07 -7.56 2.95
CA PRO A 140 13.13 -9.02 3.10
C PRO A 140 12.01 -9.75 2.34
N PHE A 141 11.17 -9.05 1.60
CA PHE A 141 10.05 -9.59 0.84
C PHE A 141 9.76 -8.73 -0.40
N VAL A 142 9.13 -9.35 -1.39
CA VAL A 142 8.69 -8.69 -2.63
C VAL A 142 7.18 -8.63 -2.65
N LEU A 143 6.60 -7.48 -2.97
CA LEU A 143 5.15 -7.29 -3.15
C LEU A 143 4.83 -7.15 -4.63
N LYS A 144 4.10 -8.13 -5.22
CA LYS A 144 3.71 -8.11 -6.64
C LYS A 144 2.22 -7.84 -6.84
N LYS A 145 1.37 -8.62 -6.16
CA LYS A 145 -0.09 -8.49 -6.31
C LYS A 145 -0.84 -8.84 -5.04
N PRO A 146 -1.94 -8.16 -4.76
CA PRO A 146 -2.81 -8.56 -3.66
C PRO A 146 -3.57 -9.84 -3.97
N LEU A 147 -3.87 -10.62 -2.93
CA LEU A 147 -4.84 -11.71 -2.98
C LEU A 147 -6.22 -11.17 -2.67
N PHE A 148 -7.10 -11.18 -3.66
CA PHE A 148 -8.48 -10.73 -3.49
C PHE A 148 -9.31 -11.76 -2.72
N HIS A 149 -10.14 -11.31 -1.76
CA HIS A 149 -11.06 -12.17 -1.03
C HIS A 149 -12.44 -12.24 -1.70
N LYS A 150 -12.78 -11.26 -2.54
CA LYS A 150 -13.99 -11.17 -3.35
C LYS A 150 -13.67 -10.51 -4.69
N PRO A 151 -14.45 -10.79 -5.74
CA PRO A 151 -14.32 -10.07 -7.01
C PRO A 151 -14.51 -8.57 -6.81
N ALA A 152 -13.63 -7.78 -7.41
CA ALA A 152 -13.82 -6.34 -7.44
C ALA A 152 -15.02 -5.97 -8.34
N THR A 153 -15.79 -4.96 -7.93
CA THR A 153 -16.87 -4.44 -8.78
C THR A 153 -16.31 -3.79 -10.03
N LEU A 154 -17.05 -3.81 -11.14
CA LEU A 154 -16.65 -3.12 -12.36
C LEU A 154 -16.33 -1.64 -12.10
N LYS A 155 -17.12 -0.98 -11.28
CA LYS A 155 -16.89 0.40 -10.86
C LYS A 155 -15.51 0.58 -10.19
N HIS A 156 -15.09 -0.34 -9.32
CA HIS A 156 -13.77 -0.31 -8.69
C HIS A 156 -12.65 -0.60 -9.70
N LEU A 157 -12.84 -1.57 -10.59
CA LEU A 157 -11.87 -1.89 -11.64
C LEU A 157 -11.66 -0.70 -12.60
N CYS A 158 -12.72 -0.02 -13.02
CA CYS A 158 -12.61 1.22 -13.81
C CYS A 158 -11.80 2.29 -13.07
N ARG A 159 -12.08 2.50 -11.77
CA ARG A 159 -11.33 3.46 -10.95
C ARG A 159 -9.85 3.14 -10.88
N THR A 160 -9.49 1.88 -10.61
CA THR A 160 -8.08 1.47 -10.55
C THR A 160 -7.40 1.56 -11.92
N ALA A 161 -8.11 1.30 -13.02
CA ALA A 161 -7.60 1.50 -14.37
C ALA A 161 -7.30 2.97 -14.65
N VAL A 162 -8.19 3.89 -14.28
CA VAL A 162 -7.94 5.33 -14.38
C VAL A 162 -6.72 5.73 -13.57
N ASN A 163 -6.61 5.28 -12.31
CA ASN A 163 -5.49 5.60 -11.42
C ASN A 163 -4.15 4.97 -11.85
N ARG A 164 -4.15 3.97 -12.73
CA ARG A 164 -2.93 3.45 -13.37
C ARG A 164 -2.44 4.34 -14.50
N THR A 165 -3.37 5.00 -15.20
CA THR A 165 -3.09 5.78 -16.40
C THR A 165 -2.82 7.23 -16.10
N TYR A 166 -3.54 7.80 -15.13
CA TYR A 166 -3.52 9.24 -14.82
C TYR A 166 -3.08 9.48 -13.38
N ASN A 167 -2.23 10.48 -13.17
CA ASN A 167 -1.95 11.00 -11.84
C ASN A 167 -3.08 11.92 -11.35
N LEU A 168 -3.00 12.37 -10.09
CA LEU A 168 -4.03 13.19 -9.46
C LEU A 168 -4.33 14.48 -10.23
N GLU A 169 -3.30 15.20 -10.69
CA GLU A 169 -3.45 16.47 -11.43
C GLU A 169 -4.12 16.24 -12.80
N GLN A 170 -3.73 15.17 -13.47
CA GLN A 170 -4.34 14.78 -14.72
C GLN A 170 -5.81 14.40 -14.58
N VAL A 171 -6.19 13.68 -13.50
CA VAL A 171 -7.59 13.35 -13.21
C VAL A 171 -8.43 14.61 -13.01
N LEU A 172 -7.91 15.59 -12.25
CA LEU A 172 -8.57 16.90 -12.05
C LEU A 172 -8.71 17.68 -13.37
N GLY A 173 -7.77 17.52 -14.30
CA GLY A 173 -7.80 18.15 -15.64
C GLY A 173 -8.78 17.51 -16.63
N LEU A 174 -9.35 16.33 -16.33
CA LEU A 174 -10.30 15.63 -17.22
C LEU A 174 -11.70 16.25 -17.25
N ASN A 175 -11.98 17.25 -16.41
CA ASN A 175 -13.30 17.89 -16.30
C ASN A 175 -14.45 16.89 -16.13
N LEU A 176 -14.24 15.87 -15.31
CA LEU A 176 -15.25 14.84 -15.04
C LEU A 176 -16.43 15.42 -14.23
N HIS A 177 -17.58 14.74 -14.34
CA HIS A 177 -18.69 15.07 -13.47
C HIS A 177 -18.27 14.92 -11.99
N PRO A 178 -18.61 15.89 -11.07
CA PRO A 178 -18.11 15.92 -9.69
C PRO A 178 -18.29 14.61 -8.91
N ILE A 179 -19.37 13.86 -9.14
CA ILE A 179 -19.61 12.55 -8.49
C ILE A 179 -18.55 11.53 -8.93
N VAL A 180 -18.18 11.51 -10.22
CA VAL A 180 -17.19 10.58 -10.78
C VAL A 180 -15.80 10.96 -10.32
N GLU A 181 -15.45 12.24 -10.40
CA GLU A 181 -14.18 12.78 -9.90
C GLU A 181 -13.98 12.44 -8.42
N ASN A 182 -14.94 12.77 -7.56
CA ASN A 182 -14.88 12.45 -6.13
C ASN A 182 -14.75 10.94 -5.88
N TYR A 183 -15.43 10.10 -6.67
CA TYR A 183 -15.31 8.65 -6.56
C TYR A 183 -13.89 8.16 -6.88
N ILE A 184 -13.24 8.72 -7.90
CA ILE A 184 -11.85 8.38 -8.26
C ILE A 184 -10.89 8.85 -7.16
N LEU A 185 -11.03 10.08 -6.70
CA LEU A 185 -10.16 10.71 -5.70
C LEU A 185 -10.25 10.06 -4.31
N LYS A 186 -11.40 9.46 -3.95
CA LYS A 186 -11.54 8.74 -2.68
C LYS A 186 -10.62 7.53 -2.55
N TYR A 187 -10.19 6.95 -3.66
CA TYR A 187 -9.27 5.80 -3.69
C TYR A 187 -8.22 5.98 -4.80
N PRO A 188 -7.20 6.82 -4.59
CA PRO A 188 -6.24 7.20 -5.62
C PRO A 188 -5.12 6.16 -5.82
N TYR A 189 -5.43 4.87 -5.66
CA TYR A 189 -4.46 3.79 -5.77
C TYR A 189 -4.79 2.89 -6.96
N PRO A 190 -3.77 2.43 -7.72
CA PRO A 190 -3.95 1.55 -8.88
C PRO A 190 -4.00 0.05 -8.52
N ILE A 191 -4.24 -0.27 -7.25
CA ILE A 191 -4.25 -1.64 -6.67
C ILE A 191 -5.57 -1.98 -6.05
#